data_bea04da11c7a3710ef906f75b77f96fb
#
_entry.id   bea04da11c7a3710ef906f75b77f96fb
#
_cell.length_a   1.000
_cell.length_b   1.000
_cell.length_c   1.000
_cell.angle_alpha   90.00
_cell.angle_beta   90.00
_cell.angle_gamma   90.00
#
_symmetry.space_group_name_H-M   'P 1'
#
loop_
_entity.id
_entity.type
_entity.pdbx_description
1 polymer ?
#
loop_
_entity_poly.entity_id
_entity_poly.type
_entity_poly.pdbx_seq_one_letter_code
_entity_poly.pdbx_strand_id
1 'polypeptide(L)'
;MKSFRKLLHYLKPYMFFAIIGPLFMVLEVAMDLIQPTIMQHIIDVGIANRDLNYVIKMGLLMIGAAALGLVGGLGCMMYSTKAAVNFATDIRKDVFAKIETFSSENRDSFGTGKLLTIVTNDITSIQSAMTMTLRVLVRGPLLFIGSIIIVFVTARELFPILLVVVPILLLAIIFIASKASGTFKKVQEALDKVNTKLQENLSGVRVIKAYVRQKYEITQFGNVNTNLTKINIRAVQLISLMMPIIMLVVSGGIVATLWIGGEKVFDGTLQVGAILAFINYLNIILMSLMSISMVFMQIARAFPSADRVQQVLNTEVDITTETNAVAPKRIEGQIDFKNVSYSYTKNNEYVLKNISFNICKGEKVGIIGSTGSGKSTLAKLLPRLYDVDQGEVCIDGINVRAYDLQKLRASIGFVPQKALLFSGSIEENLRYGKEDATNDELEVAASSACATEFINKLEDSYQYHLTQGATNLSGGQKQRVSIARALVRKPSILILDDSTSAVDAKSESNIQSALRTEYKGTTTLLIASKISSIIDADKILVLDNGELVGDGTHEELLEQCEVYQEIYLSQGGNLHKEGGKEHA
;
A
#
# COMPACT_ATOMS: atom_id res chain seq x y z
N MET A 1 16.59 10.92 -5.27
CA MET A 1 17.42 11.48 -4.19
C MET A 1 16.75 12.65 -3.44
N LYS A 2 16.13 13.62 -4.14
CA LYS A 2 15.45 14.75 -3.47
C LYS A 2 14.35 14.30 -2.48
N SER A 3 13.53 13.33 -2.86
CA SER A 3 12.43 12.82 -2.02
C SER A 3 12.94 12.10 -0.75
N PHE A 4 13.96 11.26 -0.88
CA PHE A 4 14.58 10.59 0.26
C PHE A 4 15.14 11.62 1.26
N ARG A 5 15.79 12.69 0.77
CA ARG A 5 16.30 13.78 1.62
C ARG A 5 15.18 14.52 2.36
N LYS A 6 14.01 14.70 1.71
CA LYS A 6 12.84 15.30 2.39
C LYS A 6 12.33 14.44 3.53
N LEU A 7 12.34 13.10 3.36
CA LEU A 7 11.90 12.19 4.42
C LEU A 7 12.85 12.16 5.62
N LEU A 8 14.12 12.60 5.46
CA LEU A 8 15.06 12.64 6.60
C LEU A 8 14.61 13.55 7.76
N HIS A 9 13.65 14.45 7.55
CA HIS A 9 13.12 15.25 8.65
C HIS A 9 12.43 14.39 9.73
N TYR A 10 11.84 13.24 9.35
CA TYR A 10 11.29 12.28 10.29
C TYR A 10 12.34 11.62 11.20
N LEU A 11 13.64 11.73 10.86
CA LEU A 11 14.72 11.26 11.72
C LEU A 11 15.03 12.22 12.85
N LYS A 12 14.63 13.51 12.76
CA LYS A 12 14.95 14.54 13.75
C LYS A 12 14.62 14.16 15.20
N PRO A 13 13.44 13.61 15.53
CA PRO A 13 13.11 13.19 16.89
C PRO A 13 14.03 12.08 17.42
N TYR A 14 14.66 11.33 16.53
CA TYR A 14 15.47 10.15 16.82
C TYR A 14 16.97 10.39 16.60
N MET A 15 17.40 11.65 16.44
CA MET A 15 18.81 12.01 16.19
C MET A 15 19.75 11.48 17.27
N PHE A 16 19.33 11.46 18.53
CA PHE A 16 20.11 10.85 19.60
C PHE A 16 20.49 9.40 19.29
N PHE A 17 19.51 8.57 18.90
CA PHE A 17 19.76 7.17 18.55
C PHE A 17 20.53 7.04 17.23
N ALA A 18 20.27 7.91 16.27
CA ALA A 18 20.92 7.94 14.97
C ALA A 18 22.41 8.35 15.05
N ILE A 19 22.83 9.03 16.11
CA ILE A 19 24.22 9.42 16.35
C ILE A 19 24.92 8.41 17.27
N ILE A 20 24.26 7.97 18.33
CA ILE A 20 24.86 7.03 19.30
C ILE A 20 25.11 5.67 18.66
N GLY A 21 24.20 5.18 17.80
CA GLY A 21 24.39 3.93 17.06
C GLY A 21 25.74 3.92 16.29
N PRO A 22 25.97 4.86 15.36
CA PRO A 22 27.27 5.01 14.69
C PRO A 22 28.47 5.21 15.63
N LEU A 23 28.34 5.87 16.77
CA LEU A 23 29.43 5.99 17.74
C LEU A 23 29.82 4.63 18.34
N PHE A 24 28.85 3.79 18.68
CA PHE A 24 29.11 2.41 19.08
C PHE A 24 29.77 1.60 17.96
N MET A 25 29.42 1.88 16.69
CA MET A 25 30.09 1.26 15.53
C MET A 25 31.56 1.67 15.43
N VAL A 26 31.92 2.92 15.72
CA VAL A 26 33.31 3.36 15.78
C VAL A 26 34.10 2.57 16.84
N LEU A 27 33.51 2.30 18.00
CA LEU A 27 34.12 1.46 19.02
C LEU A 27 34.35 0.03 18.53
N GLU A 28 33.32 -0.60 17.92
CA GLU A 28 33.43 -1.94 17.32
C GLU A 28 34.57 -1.98 16.30
N VAL A 29 34.59 -1.04 15.34
CA VAL A 29 35.60 -0.95 14.30
C VAL A 29 36.99 -0.75 14.88
N ALA A 30 37.15 0.11 15.92
CA ALA A 30 38.43 0.30 16.56
C ALA A 30 38.97 -1.00 17.20
N MET A 31 38.07 -1.76 17.85
CA MET A 31 38.45 -3.06 18.43
C MET A 31 38.78 -4.11 17.34
N ASP A 32 38.02 -4.15 16.25
CA ASP A 32 38.29 -5.05 15.11
C ASP A 32 39.68 -4.74 14.47
N LEU A 33 40.01 -3.46 14.33
CA LEU A 33 41.27 -3.01 13.73
C LEU A 33 42.50 -3.24 14.64
N ILE A 34 42.33 -3.27 15.95
CA ILE A 34 43.42 -3.52 16.89
C ILE A 34 43.81 -5.02 16.95
N GLN A 35 42.88 -5.95 16.66
CA GLN A 35 43.13 -7.38 16.80
C GLN A 35 44.31 -7.91 15.96
N PRO A 36 44.48 -7.59 14.66
CA PRO A 36 45.64 -8.04 13.90
C PRO A 36 46.96 -7.47 14.45
N THR A 37 46.94 -6.25 15.00
CA THR A 37 48.15 -5.66 15.62
C THR A 37 48.53 -6.38 16.94
N ILE A 38 47.54 -6.73 17.78
CA ILE A 38 47.78 -7.54 18.98
C ILE A 38 48.36 -8.92 18.58
N MET A 39 47.80 -9.54 17.54
CA MET A 39 48.30 -10.80 17.01
C MET A 39 49.74 -10.70 16.52
N GLN A 40 50.08 -9.60 15.85
CA GLN A 40 51.46 -9.29 15.47
C GLN A 40 52.38 -9.29 16.66
N HIS A 41 52.03 -8.57 17.73
CA HIS A 41 52.88 -8.51 18.96
C HIS A 41 52.99 -9.88 19.67
N ILE A 42 51.94 -10.70 19.65
CA ILE A 42 52.01 -12.07 20.20
C ILE A 42 53.11 -12.87 19.49
N ILE A 43 53.17 -12.74 18.14
CA ILE A 43 54.13 -13.50 17.30
C ILE A 43 55.53 -12.92 17.44
N ASP A 44 55.67 -11.60 17.26
CA ASP A 44 56.97 -10.95 17.10
C ASP A 44 57.72 -10.80 18.42
N VAL A 45 56.99 -10.69 19.54
CA VAL A 45 57.60 -10.53 20.89
C VAL A 45 57.41 -11.78 21.75
N GLY A 46 56.16 -12.28 21.87
CA GLY A 46 55.84 -13.38 22.77
C GLY A 46 56.44 -14.70 22.32
N ILE A 47 56.14 -15.13 21.10
CA ILE A 47 56.57 -16.42 20.54
C ILE A 47 58.09 -16.36 20.22
N ALA A 48 58.57 -15.26 19.60
CA ALA A 48 59.97 -15.13 19.24
C ALA A 48 60.89 -15.21 20.47
N ASN A 49 60.51 -14.61 21.60
CA ASN A 49 61.29 -14.61 22.85
C ASN A 49 60.93 -15.80 23.78
N ARG A 50 60.00 -16.68 23.38
CA ARG A 50 59.48 -17.82 24.19
C ARG A 50 58.87 -17.35 25.53
N ASP A 51 58.33 -16.15 25.60
CA ASP A 51 57.69 -15.58 26.80
C ASP A 51 56.20 -15.93 26.83
N LEU A 52 55.86 -17.04 27.51
CA LEU A 52 54.50 -17.49 27.69
C LEU A 52 53.62 -16.48 28.45
N ASN A 53 54.19 -15.78 29.42
CA ASN A 53 53.44 -14.78 30.22
C ASN A 53 53.01 -13.60 29.32
N TYR A 54 53.87 -13.17 28.42
CA TYR A 54 53.52 -12.12 27.44
C TYR A 54 52.42 -12.58 26.50
N VAL A 55 52.51 -13.82 25.99
CA VAL A 55 51.45 -14.43 25.11
C VAL A 55 50.11 -14.46 25.84
N ILE A 56 50.08 -14.94 27.09
CA ILE A 56 48.86 -14.99 27.89
C ILE A 56 48.29 -13.58 28.10
N LYS A 57 49.12 -12.62 28.48
CA LYS A 57 48.71 -11.23 28.72
C LYS A 57 48.11 -10.58 27.49
N MET A 58 48.76 -10.74 26.33
CA MET A 58 48.26 -10.22 25.05
C MET A 58 47.01 -10.98 24.56
N GLY A 59 46.93 -12.28 24.82
CA GLY A 59 45.72 -13.08 24.55
C GLY A 59 44.50 -12.62 25.35
N LEU A 60 44.70 -12.31 26.64
CA LEU A 60 43.65 -11.73 27.48
C LEU A 60 43.23 -10.33 27.02
N LEU A 61 44.20 -9.52 26.56
CA LEU A 61 43.91 -8.19 25.98
C LEU A 61 43.11 -8.33 24.68
N MET A 62 43.42 -9.31 23.86
CA MET A 62 42.67 -9.60 22.61
C MET A 62 41.23 -10.03 22.92
N ILE A 63 41.02 -10.88 23.94
CA ILE A 63 39.68 -11.26 24.42
C ILE A 63 38.93 -10.02 24.96
N GLY A 64 39.61 -9.18 25.73
CA GLY A 64 39.05 -7.90 26.22
C GLY A 64 38.62 -6.97 25.10
N ALA A 65 39.48 -6.81 24.08
CA ALA A 65 39.14 -6.04 22.87
C ALA A 65 37.92 -6.63 22.13
N ALA A 66 37.87 -7.95 21.95
CA ALA A 66 36.72 -8.61 21.36
C ALA A 66 35.42 -8.41 22.15
N ALA A 67 35.49 -8.47 23.50
CA ALA A 67 34.35 -8.21 24.37
C ALA A 67 33.86 -6.74 24.26
N LEU A 68 34.76 -5.78 24.20
CA LEU A 68 34.44 -4.38 23.97
C LEU A 68 33.85 -4.16 22.56
N GLY A 69 34.39 -4.84 21.54
CA GLY A 69 33.85 -4.83 20.21
C GLY A 69 32.42 -5.38 20.15
N LEU A 70 32.14 -6.46 20.90
CA LEU A 70 30.78 -7.00 21.03
C LEU A 70 29.81 -5.99 21.64
N VAL A 71 30.21 -5.30 22.70
CA VAL A 71 29.42 -4.21 23.30
C VAL A 71 29.15 -3.10 22.27
N GLY A 72 30.17 -2.73 21.49
CA GLY A 72 30.05 -1.79 20.38
C GLY A 72 29.02 -2.24 19.34
N GLY A 73 29.13 -3.48 18.89
CA GLY A 73 28.21 -4.07 17.90
C GLY A 73 26.76 -4.17 18.39
N LEU A 74 26.55 -4.64 19.61
CA LEU A 74 25.23 -4.69 20.23
C LEU A 74 24.62 -3.31 20.42
N GLY A 75 25.41 -2.36 20.93
CA GLY A 75 24.98 -0.96 21.10
C GLY A 75 24.57 -0.34 19.76
N CYS A 76 25.42 -0.48 18.74
CA CYS A 76 25.09 -0.02 17.39
C CYS A 76 23.80 -0.65 16.87
N MET A 77 23.65 -1.96 17.01
CA MET A 77 22.46 -2.68 16.56
C MET A 77 21.19 -2.13 17.22
N MET A 78 21.19 -2.00 18.55
CA MET A 78 20.02 -1.55 19.30
C MET A 78 19.62 -0.11 18.94
N TYR A 79 20.57 0.82 18.98
CA TYR A 79 20.27 2.23 18.74
C TYR A 79 19.95 2.55 17.28
N SER A 80 20.69 2.00 16.33
CA SER A 80 20.43 2.19 14.90
C SER A 80 19.10 1.58 14.47
N THR A 81 18.75 0.38 14.98
CA THR A 81 17.47 -0.25 14.70
C THR A 81 16.32 0.57 15.28
N LYS A 82 16.44 1.04 16.54
CA LYS A 82 15.44 1.89 17.19
C LYS A 82 15.22 3.19 16.40
N ALA A 83 16.26 3.84 15.92
CA ALA A 83 16.17 5.02 15.08
C ALA A 83 15.43 4.73 13.77
N ALA A 84 15.83 3.69 13.04
CA ALA A 84 15.27 3.36 11.73
C ALA A 84 13.83 2.86 11.81
N VAL A 85 13.46 2.07 12.81
CA VAL A 85 12.09 1.57 13.00
C VAL A 85 11.14 2.70 13.34
N ASN A 86 11.50 3.55 14.32
CA ASN A 86 10.66 4.69 14.72
C ASN A 86 10.49 5.69 13.56
N PHE A 87 11.58 6.00 12.85
CA PHE A 87 11.55 6.79 11.63
C PHE A 87 10.53 6.26 10.59
N ALA A 88 10.55 4.96 10.33
CA ALA A 88 9.62 4.34 9.39
C ALA A 88 8.18 4.29 9.93
N THR A 89 8.02 4.15 11.25
CA THR A 89 6.71 4.15 11.90
C THR A 89 6.02 5.50 11.76
N ASP A 90 6.74 6.59 11.97
CA ASP A 90 6.19 7.94 11.81
C ASP A 90 5.81 8.23 10.34
N ILE A 91 6.68 7.84 9.39
CA ILE A 91 6.33 7.94 7.96
C ILE A 91 5.06 7.15 7.66
N ARG A 92 4.94 5.92 8.18
CA ARG A 92 3.76 5.07 7.94
C ARG A 92 2.50 5.70 8.51
N LYS A 93 2.57 6.26 9.71
CA LYS A 93 1.47 6.96 10.36
C LYS A 93 1.01 8.16 9.55
N ASP A 94 1.93 9.01 9.09
CA ASP A 94 1.58 10.20 8.32
C ASP A 94 1.08 9.88 6.92
N VAL A 95 1.67 8.86 6.26
CA VAL A 95 1.17 8.37 4.96
C VAL A 95 -0.24 7.81 5.09
N PHE A 96 -0.50 7.01 6.13
CA PHE A 96 -1.83 6.48 6.39
C PHE A 96 -2.83 7.60 6.69
N ALA A 97 -2.49 8.53 7.58
CA ALA A 97 -3.33 9.70 7.88
C ALA A 97 -3.62 10.53 6.62
N LYS A 98 -2.62 10.69 5.73
CA LYS A 98 -2.80 11.39 4.47
C LYS A 98 -3.75 10.65 3.52
N ILE A 99 -3.65 9.32 3.42
CA ILE A 99 -4.55 8.49 2.59
C ILE A 99 -6.00 8.61 3.08
N GLU A 100 -6.22 8.66 4.40
CA GLU A 100 -7.57 8.84 4.97
C GLU A 100 -8.20 10.21 4.61
N THR A 101 -7.37 11.22 4.28
CA THR A 101 -7.89 12.51 3.81
C THR A 101 -8.19 12.53 2.30
N PHE A 102 -7.81 11.51 1.53
CA PHE A 102 -7.99 11.48 0.09
C PHE A 102 -9.47 11.49 -0.31
N SER A 103 -9.76 12.24 -1.36
CA SER A 103 -11.03 12.12 -2.07
C SER A 103 -11.15 10.77 -2.78
N SER A 104 -12.33 10.43 -3.27
CA SER A 104 -12.50 9.24 -4.12
C SER A 104 -11.67 9.34 -5.40
N GLU A 105 -11.55 10.53 -6.01
CA GLU A 105 -10.73 10.78 -7.20
C GLU A 105 -9.25 10.55 -6.91
N ASN A 106 -8.71 11.12 -5.81
CA ASN A 106 -7.33 10.86 -5.40
C ASN A 106 -7.07 9.35 -5.21
N ARG A 107 -7.98 8.65 -4.51
CA ARG A 107 -7.83 7.21 -4.27
C ARG A 107 -7.87 6.40 -5.56
N ASP A 108 -8.78 6.74 -6.48
CA ASP A 108 -8.94 6.04 -7.75
C ASP A 108 -7.72 6.26 -8.68
N SER A 109 -7.09 7.44 -8.65
CA SER A 109 -5.87 7.75 -9.40
C SER A 109 -4.66 6.91 -8.97
N PHE A 110 -4.54 6.59 -7.67
CA PHE A 110 -3.48 5.72 -7.16
C PHE A 110 -3.82 4.24 -7.30
N GLY A 111 -5.05 3.86 -7.05
CA GLY A 111 -5.52 2.49 -6.90
C GLY A 111 -5.14 1.88 -5.55
N THR A 112 -6.06 1.11 -4.94
CA THR A 112 -5.91 0.54 -3.59
C THR A 112 -4.67 -0.35 -3.46
N GLY A 113 -4.34 -1.16 -4.49
CA GLY A 113 -3.18 -2.05 -4.45
C GLY A 113 -1.85 -1.31 -4.39
N LYS A 114 -1.73 -0.17 -5.11
CA LYS A 114 -0.53 0.67 -5.08
C LYS A 114 -0.39 1.38 -3.73
N LEU A 115 -1.48 1.91 -3.17
CA LEU A 115 -1.48 2.54 -1.84
C LEU A 115 -1.06 1.54 -0.76
N LEU A 116 -1.59 0.31 -0.80
CA LEU A 116 -1.19 -0.76 0.12
C LEU A 116 0.31 -1.06 0.01
N THR A 117 0.83 -1.17 -1.22
CA THR A 117 2.27 -1.41 -1.46
C THR A 117 3.14 -0.28 -0.90
N ILE A 118 2.69 0.98 -1.02
CA ILE A 118 3.40 2.14 -0.48
C ILE A 118 3.48 2.09 1.04
N VAL A 119 2.35 1.84 1.73
CA VAL A 119 2.29 1.79 3.21
C VAL A 119 3.08 0.62 3.79
N THR A 120 3.16 -0.51 3.06
CA THR A 120 3.85 -1.72 3.52
C THR A 120 5.27 -1.83 2.98
N ASN A 121 5.43 -2.19 1.72
CA ASN A 121 6.72 -2.58 1.14
C ASN A 121 7.67 -1.40 0.93
N ASP A 122 7.15 -0.25 0.46
CA ASP A 122 7.99 0.90 0.16
C ASP A 122 8.58 1.51 1.43
N ILE A 123 7.76 1.68 2.47
CA ILE A 123 8.25 2.18 3.77
C ILE A 123 9.23 1.18 4.41
N THR A 124 9.00 -0.13 4.29
CA THR A 124 9.93 -1.15 4.77
C THR A 124 11.27 -1.11 4.02
N SER A 125 11.24 -0.84 2.70
CA SER A 125 12.46 -0.66 1.90
C SER A 125 13.25 0.57 2.36
N ILE A 126 12.58 1.68 2.64
CA ILE A 126 13.18 2.91 3.20
C ILE A 126 13.78 2.66 4.58
N GLN A 127 13.05 1.94 5.47
CA GLN A 127 13.53 1.52 6.78
C GLN A 127 14.81 0.70 6.69
N SER A 128 14.84 -0.29 5.80
CA SER A 128 15.99 -1.17 5.60
C SER A 128 17.21 -0.37 5.10
N ALA A 129 17.00 0.55 4.17
CA ALA A 129 18.06 1.45 3.69
C ALA A 129 18.60 2.34 4.82
N MET A 130 17.73 2.88 5.67
CA MET A 130 18.14 3.68 6.84
C MET A 130 18.96 2.85 7.82
N THR A 131 18.50 1.64 8.16
CA THR A 131 19.25 0.73 9.05
C THR A 131 20.64 0.44 8.50
N MET A 132 20.75 0.12 7.20
CA MET A 132 22.03 -0.13 6.56
C MET A 132 22.93 1.10 6.50
N THR A 133 22.34 2.28 6.30
CA THR A 133 23.09 3.55 6.31
C THR A 133 23.70 3.82 7.68
N LEU A 134 22.94 3.65 8.77
CA LEU A 134 23.41 3.91 10.12
C LEU A 134 24.44 2.88 10.63
N ARG A 135 24.46 1.68 10.06
CA ARG A 135 25.34 0.58 10.48
C ARG A 135 26.47 0.33 9.50
N VAL A 136 26.12 -0.19 8.33
CA VAL A 136 27.11 -0.76 7.39
C VAL A 136 27.83 0.33 6.60
N LEU A 137 27.13 1.44 6.25
CA LEU A 137 27.77 2.58 5.58
C LEU A 137 28.77 3.31 6.48
N VAL A 138 28.64 3.19 7.80
CA VAL A 138 29.64 3.71 8.75
C VAL A 138 30.78 2.70 8.93
N ARG A 139 30.46 1.42 9.13
CA ARG A 139 31.45 0.35 9.36
C ARG A 139 32.40 0.15 8.17
N GLY A 140 31.84 0.03 6.96
CA GLY A 140 32.63 -0.29 5.78
C GLY A 140 33.76 0.72 5.51
N PRO A 141 33.47 2.02 5.34
CA PRO A 141 34.51 3.03 5.12
C PRO A 141 35.51 3.13 6.27
N LEU A 142 35.07 3.00 7.52
CA LEU A 142 35.98 3.06 8.68
C LEU A 142 36.93 1.88 8.72
N LEU A 143 36.47 0.64 8.47
CA LEU A 143 37.35 -0.53 8.33
C LEU A 143 38.30 -0.39 7.15
N PHE A 144 37.83 0.08 6.02
CA PHE A 144 38.63 0.27 4.82
C PHE A 144 39.76 1.28 5.05
N ILE A 145 39.41 2.49 5.47
CA ILE A 145 40.37 3.56 5.71
C ILE A 145 41.30 3.22 6.89
N GLY A 146 40.73 2.70 7.99
CA GLY A 146 41.47 2.32 9.18
C GLY A 146 42.50 1.24 8.89
N SER A 147 42.14 0.19 8.13
CA SER A 147 43.10 -0.86 7.72
C SER A 147 44.23 -0.31 6.88
N ILE A 148 43.94 0.59 5.90
CA ILE A 148 44.98 1.22 5.07
C ILE A 148 45.94 2.05 5.94
N ILE A 149 45.44 2.85 6.88
CA ILE A 149 46.26 3.67 7.77
C ILE A 149 47.15 2.77 8.65
N ILE A 150 46.57 1.73 9.27
CA ILE A 150 47.36 0.85 10.13
C ILE A 150 48.44 0.11 9.33
N VAL A 151 48.11 -0.42 8.18
CA VAL A 151 49.12 -1.06 7.31
C VAL A 151 50.25 -0.10 6.94
N PHE A 152 49.95 1.18 6.63
CA PHE A 152 50.95 2.19 6.32
C PHE A 152 51.88 2.47 7.48
N VAL A 153 51.36 2.38 8.73
CA VAL A 153 52.17 2.63 9.95
C VAL A 153 52.96 1.39 10.39
N THR A 154 52.34 0.19 10.32
CA THR A 154 52.91 -1.04 10.90
C THR A 154 53.70 -1.90 9.91
N ALA A 155 53.36 -1.84 8.61
CA ALA A 155 53.99 -2.65 7.56
C ALA A 155 54.24 -1.82 6.28
N ARG A 156 54.92 -0.68 6.43
CA ARG A 156 55.15 0.27 5.33
C ARG A 156 55.78 -0.36 4.11
N GLU A 157 56.65 -1.36 4.30
CA GLU A 157 57.36 -2.06 3.22
C GLU A 157 56.41 -2.92 2.36
N LEU A 158 55.30 -3.38 2.92
CA LEU A 158 54.28 -4.14 2.21
C LEU A 158 53.16 -3.24 1.60
N PHE A 159 53.16 -1.95 1.92
CA PHE A 159 52.16 -1.00 1.43
C PHE A 159 52.03 -0.92 -0.10
N PRO A 160 53.14 -1.03 -0.93
CA PRO A 160 53.01 -1.07 -2.37
C PRO A 160 52.12 -2.20 -2.90
N ILE A 161 52.07 -3.35 -2.20
CA ILE A 161 51.19 -4.48 -2.59
C ILE A 161 49.72 -4.02 -2.52
N LEU A 162 49.36 -3.24 -1.49
CA LEU A 162 48.00 -2.71 -1.32
C LEU A 162 47.62 -1.74 -2.45
N LEU A 163 48.59 -0.91 -2.91
CA LEU A 163 48.37 0.02 -4.03
C LEU A 163 48.09 -0.70 -5.33
N VAL A 164 48.48 -1.96 -5.50
CA VAL A 164 48.16 -2.79 -6.66
C VAL A 164 46.87 -3.59 -6.47
N VAL A 165 46.74 -4.26 -5.33
CA VAL A 165 45.62 -5.19 -5.05
C VAL A 165 44.28 -4.44 -4.94
N VAL A 166 44.23 -3.30 -4.24
CA VAL A 166 43.00 -2.54 -4.03
C VAL A 166 42.38 -2.00 -5.32
N PRO A 167 43.16 -1.32 -6.21
CA PRO A 167 42.61 -0.90 -7.50
C PRO A 167 42.13 -2.06 -8.38
N ILE A 168 42.86 -3.19 -8.41
CA ILE A 168 42.44 -4.38 -9.17
C ILE A 168 41.11 -4.91 -8.60
N LEU A 169 40.95 -5.00 -7.29
CA LEU A 169 39.70 -5.41 -6.66
C LEU A 169 38.54 -4.46 -7.02
N LEU A 170 38.77 -3.14 -6.93
CA LEU A 170 37.77 -2.14 -7.29
C LEU A 170 37.37 -2.26 -8.77
N LEU A 171 38.32 -2.39 -9.68
CA LEU A 171 38.04 -2.56 -11.11
C LEU A 171 37.26 -3.86 -11.38
N ALA A 172 37.63 -4.97 -10.72
CA ALA A 172 36.90 -6.23 -10.84
C ALA A 172 35.44 -6.12 -10.36
N ILE A 173 35.23 -5.48 -9.20
CA ILE A 173 33.89 -5.26 -8.64
C ILE A 173 33.04 -4.40 -9.57
N ILE A 174 33.58 -3.25 -10.04
CA ILE A 174 32.88 -2.33 -10.94
C ILE A 174 32.52 -3.01 -12.26
N PHE A 175 33.48 -3.74 -12.85
CA PHE A 175 33.30 -4.44 -14.12
C PHE A 175 32.19 -5.50 -14.03
N ILE A 176 32.20 -6.35 -13.00
CA ILE A 176 31.19 -7.38 -12.81
C ILE A 176 29.84 -6.75 -12.50
N ALA A 177 29.78 -5.74 -11.61
CA ALA A 177 28.55 -5.06 -11.24
C ALA A 177 27.88 -4.39 -12.46
N SER A 178 28.67 -3.73 -13.34
CA SER A 178 28.16 -3.10 -14.55
C SER A 178 27.53 -4.10 -15.52
N LYS A 179 28.17 -5.25 -15.74
CA LYS A 179 27.65 -6.32 -16.61
C LYS A 179 26.43 -7.02 -15.97
N ALA A 180 26.46 -7.25 -14.66
CA ALA A 180 25.37 -7.88 -13.93
C ALA A 180 24.09 -7.02 -13.99
N SER A 181 24.22 -5.70 -13.85
CA SER A 181 23.08 -4.77 -13.89
C SER A 181 22.24 -4.92 -15.17
N GLY A 182 22.87 -4.97 -16.34
CA GLY A 182 22.18 -5.17 -17.62
C GLY A 182 21.47 -6.53 -17.74
N THR A 183 22.07 -7.57 -17.15
CA THR A 183 21.50 -8.92 -17.17
C THR A 183 20.32 -9.02 -16.19
N PHE A 184 20.40 -8.39 -15.02
CA PHE A 184 19.28 -8.34 -14.06
C PHE A 184 18.06 -7.59 -14.60
N LYS A 185 18.25 -6.54 -15.41
CA LYS A 185 17.13 -5.90 -16.11
C LYS A 185 16.38 -6.90 -16.99
N LYS A 186 17.11 -7.74 -17.75
CA LYS A 186 16.49 -8.80 -18.58
C LYS A 186 15.78 -9.87 -17.73
N VAL A 187 16.33 -10.21 -16.54
CA VAL A 187 15.66 -11.11 -15.59
C VAL A 187 14.34 -10.52 -15.15
N GLN A 188 14.32 -9.22 -14.81
CA GLN A 188 13.10 -8.53 -14.40
C GLN A 188 12.06 -8.52 -15.52
N GLU A 189 12.43 -8.20 -16.74
CA GLU A 189 11.53 -8.24 -17.91
C GLU A 189 10.95 -9.66 -18.16
N ALA A 190 11.77 -10.70 -17.96
CA ALA A 190 11.32 -12.08 -18.08
C ALA A 190 10.39 -12.49 -16.92
N LEU A 191 10.65 -12.02 -15.70
CA LEU A 191 9.81 -12.25 -14.53
C LEU A 191 8.45 -11.57 -14.70
N ASP A 192 8.41 -10.35 -15.23
CA ASP A 192 7.16 -9.63 -15.50
C ASP A 192 6.29 -10.40 -16.50
N LYS A 193 6.88 -11.02 -17.53
CA LYS A 193 6.15 -11.89 -18.46
C LYS A 193 5.57 -13.14 -17.77
N VAL A 194 6.30 -13.76 -16.83
CA VAL A 194 5.80 -14.87 -16.01
C VAL A 194 4.63 -14.42 -15.15
N ASN A 195 4.76 -13.27 -14.47
CA ASN A 195 3.71 -12.72 -13.63
C ASN A 195 2.43 -12.39 -14.43
N THR A 196 2.59 -11.78 -15.62
CA THR A 196 1.46 -11.51 -16.52
C THR A 196 0.75 -12.81 -16.90
N LYS A 197 1.52 -13.85 -17.31
CA LYS A 197 0.94 -15.14 -17.67
C LYS A 197 0.25 -15.85 -16.50
N LEU A 198 0.81 -15.75 -15.29
CA LEU A 198 0.16 -16.25 -14.08
C LEU A 198 -1.14 -15.51 -13.78
N GLN A 199 -1.14 -14.18 -13.88
CA GLN A 199 -2.32 -13.36 -13.63
C GLN A 199 -3.44 -13.67 -14.62
N GLU A 200 -3.11 -13.80 -15.92
CA GLU A 200 -4.05 -14.22 -16.97
C GLU A 200 -4.66 -15.59 -16.63
N ASN A 201 -3.83 -16.59 -16.31
CA ASN A 201 -4.28 -17.95 -16.03
C ASN A 201 -5.12 -18.04 -14.76
N LEU A 202 -4.74 -17.33 -13.68
CA LEU A 202 -5.50 -17.33 -12.43
C LEU A 202 -6.85 -16.62 -12.60
N SER A 203 -6.87 -15.49 -13.32
CA SER A 203 -8.10 -14.76 -13.61
C SER A 203 -9.01 -15.53 -14.56
N GLY A 204 -8.42 -16.21 -15.56
CA GLY A 204 -9.12 -16.97 -16.59
C GLY A 204 -9.33 -18.45 -16.27
N VAL A 205 -9.09 -18.93 -15.06
CA VAL A 205 -9.10 -20.35 -14.71
C VAL A 205 -10.42 -21.07 -15.08
N ARG A 206 -11.55 -20.37 -14.94
CA ARG A 206 -12.87 -20.91 -15.31
C ARG A 206 -12.99 -21.13 -16.81
N VAL A 207 -12.47 -20.20 -17.61
CA VAL A 207 -12.43 -20.29 -19.08
C VAL A 207 -11.52 -21.44 -19.52
N ILE A 208 -10.31 -21.52 -18.95
CA ILE A 208 -9.34 -22.58 -19.24
C ILE A 208 -9.94 -23.96 -18.96
N LYS A 209 -10.66 -24.11 -17.84
CA LYS A 209 -11.35 -25.36 -17.48
C LYS A 209 -12.54 -25.67 -18.39
N ALA A 210 -13.37 -24.66 -18.70
CA ALA A 210 -14.55 -24.84 -19.57
C ALA A 210 -14.16 -25.26 -20.99
N TYR A 211 -13.05 -24.74 -21.51
CA TYR A 211 -12.56 -25.09 -22.86
C TYR A 211 -11.53 -26.22 -22.89
N VAL A 212 -11.25 -26.87 -21.74
CA VAL A 212 -10.29 -27.99 -21.59
C VAL A 212 -8.89 -27.63 -22.13
N ARG A 213 -8.45 -26.37 -21.92
CA ARG A 213 -7.18 -25.84 -22.45
C ARG A 213 -6.01 -25.91 -21.48
N GLN A 214 -6.09 -26.71 -20.40
CA GLN A 214 -5.04 -26.79 -19.38
C GLN A 214 -3.67 -27.17 -19.95
N LYS A 215 -3.63 -28.18 -20.86
CA LYS A 215 -2.36 -28.62 -21.48
C LYS A 215 -1.71 -27.50 -22.31
N TYR A 216 -2.51 -26.75 -23.04
CA TYR A 216 -2.02 -25.61 -23.81
C TYR A 216 -1.41 -24.53 -22.91
N GLU A 217 -2.12 -24.16 -21.84
CA GLU A 217 -1.64 -23.15 -20.91
C GLU A 217 -0.39 -23.58 -20.13
N ILE A 218 -0.30 -24.87 -19.75
CA ILE A 218 0.92 -25.44 -19.15
C ILE A 218 2.10 -25.31 -20.10
N THR A 219 1.92 -25.58 -21.38
CA THR A 219 2.97 -25.44 -22.38
C THR A 219 3.40 -23.98 -22.56
N GLN A 220 2.45 -23.05 -22.66
CA GLN A 220 2.74 -21.60 -22.79
C GLN A 220 3.47 -21.09 -21.54
N PHE A 221 3.00 -21.43 -20.34
CA PHE A 221 3.68 -21.09 -19.10
C PHE A 221 5.09 -21.69 -19.05
N GLY A 222 5.24 -22.98 -19.46
CA GLY A 222 6.52 -23.66 -19.55
C GLY A 222 7.54 -22.91 -20.41
N ASN A 223 7.11 -22.40 -21.56
CA ASN A 223 7.96 -21.63 -22.46
C ASN A 223 8.47 -20.32 -21.81
N VAL A 224 7.56 -19.56 -21.18
CA VAL A 224 7.91 -18.31 -20.52
C VAL A 224 8.81 -18.57 -19.32
N ASN A 225 8.52 -19.60 -18.51
CA ASN A 225 9.30 -20.00 -17.36
C ASN A 225 10.70 -20.51 -17.76
N THR A 226 10.81 -21.29 -18.83
CA THR A 226 12.10 -21.76 -19.37
C THR A 226 12.96 -20.58 -19.82
N ASN A 227 12.35 -19.56 -20.45
CA ASN A 227 13.07 -18.35 -20.82
C ASN A 227 13.60 -17.60 -19.60
N LEU A 228 12.76 -17.40 -18.57
CA LEU A 228 13.19 -16.80 -17.29
C LEU A 228 14.35 -17.61 -16.69
N THR A 229 14.23 -18.95 -16.65
CA THR A 229 15.26 -19.82 -16.10
C THR A 229 16.60 -19.64 -16.82
N LYS A 230 16.60 -19.64 -18.17
CA LYS A 230 17.82 -19.45 -18.97
C LYS A 230 18.50 -18.09 -18.71
N ILE A 231 17.70 -17.01 -18.61
CA ILE A 231 18.24 -15.67 -18.37
C ILE A 231 18.75 -15.57 -16.93
N ASN A 232 18.01 -16.15 -15.96
CA ASN A 232 18.38 -16.13 -14.56
C ASN A 232 19.68 -16.93 -14.30
N ILE A 233 19.83 -18.11 -14.91
CA ILE A 233 21.08 -18.89 -14.83
C ILE A 233 22.26 -18.04 -15.29
N ARG A 234 22.16 -17.36 -16.43
CA ARG A 234 23.22 -16.47 -16.93
C ARG A 234 23.55 -15.34 -15.96
N ALA A 235 22.51 -14.72 -15.36
CA ALA A 235 22.69 -13.67 -14.38
C ALA A 235 23.40 -14.17 -13.12
N VAL A 236 22.98 -15.32 -12.60
CA VAL A 236 23.59 -15.94 -11.41
C VAL A 236 25.01 -16.40 -11.69
N GLN A 237 25.29 -17.02 -12.86
CA GLN A 237 26.65 -17.41 -13.26
C GLN A 237 27.59 -16.19 -13.30
N LEU A 238 27.13 -15.06 -13.81
CA LEU A 238 27.92 -13.81 -13.87
C LEU A 238 28.29 -13.31 -12.47
N ILE A 239 27.33 -13.35 -11.52
CA ILE A 239 27.60 -12.96 -10.12
C ILE A 239 28.49 -14.00 -9.43
N SER A 240 28.26 -15.29 -9.69
CA SER A 240 29.03 -16.36 -9.06
C SER A 240 30.51 -16.31 -9.44
N LEU A 241 30.87 -15.73 -10.58
CA LEU A 241 32.25 -15.46 -10.96
C LEU A 241 32.93 -14.40 -10.09
N MET A 242 32.17 -13.57 -9.41
CA MET A 242 32.70 -12.48 -8.58
C MET A 242 33.59 -13.02 -7.46
N MET A 243 33.11 -14.04 -6.70
CA MET A 243 33.86 -14.60 -5.59
C MET A 243 35.19 -15.28 -6.01
N PRO A 244 35.23 -16.16 -7.03
CA PRO A 244 36.50 -16.72 -7.53
C PRO A 244 37.49 -15.67 -8.01
N ILE A 245 37.05 -14.64 -8.72
CA ILE A 245 37.92 -13.55 -9.19
C ILE A 245 38.52 -12.76 -8.02
N ILE A 246 37.67 -12.38 -7.06
CA ILE A 246 38.12 -11.69 -5.86
C ILE A 246 39.10 -12.57 -5.07
N MET A 247 38.79 -13.84 -4.89
CA MET A 247 39.65 -14.78 -4.17
C MET A 247 40.98 -14.97 -4.86
N LEU A 248 41.02 -15.00 -6.20
CA LEU A 248 42.23 -15.05 -6.97
C LEU A 248 43.11 -13.82 -6.75
N VAL A 249 42.51 -12.62 -6.78
CA VAL A 249 43.23 -11.35 -6.55
C VAL A 249 43.80 -11.29 -5.14
N VAL A 250 43.00 -11.67 -4.14
CA VAL A 250 43.44 -11.68 -2.74
C VAL A 250 44.52 -12.74 -2.50
N SER A 251 44.34 -13.95 -3.03
CA SER A 251 45.36 -15.00 -2.92
C SER A 251 46.66 -14.61 -3.61
N GLY A 252 46.58 -13.94 -4.79
CA GLY A 252 47.75 -13.32 -5.45
C GLY A 252 48.41 -12.28 -4.54
N GLY A 253 47.63 -11.44 -3.87
CA GLY A 253 48.14 -10.47 -2.89
C GLY A 253 48.80 -11.16 -1.68
N ILE A 254 48.23 -12.25 -1.18
CA ILE A 254 48.85 -13.06 -0.10
C ILE A 254 50.16 -13.68 -0.56
N VAL A 255 50.22 -14.28 -1.74
CA VAL A 255 51.48 -14.83 -2.31
C VAL A 255 52.53 -13.76 -2.47
N ALA A 256 52.19 -12.58 -3.03
CA ALA A 256 53.08 -11.45 -3.12
C ALA A 256 53.58 -10.97 -1.74
N THR A 257 52.67 -10.96 -0.75
CA THR A 257 53.03 -10.59 0.63
C THR A 257 53.99 -11.57 1.26
N LEU A 258 53.79 -12.88 1.05
CA LEU A 258 54.68 -13.91 1.57
C LEU A 258 56.04 -13.86 0.88
N TRP A 259 56.08 -13.60 -0.43
CA TRP A 259 57.35 -13.52 -1.20
C TRP A 259 58.16 -12.27 -0.81
N ILE A 260 57.57 -11.09 -0.99
CA ILE A 260 58.25 -9.81 -0.72
C ILE A 260 58.51 -9.65 0.78
N GLY A 261 57.50 -10.00 1.62
CA GLY A 261 57.61 -9.93 3.06
C GLY A 261 58.60 -10.94 3.64
N GLY A 262 58.66 -12.16 3.05
CA GLY A 262 59.67 -13.17 3.41
C GLY A 262 61.08 -12.70 3.16
N GLU A 263 61.35 -12.12 1.97
CA GLU A 263 62.66 -11.50 1.65
C GLU A 263 63.03 -10.45 2.67
N LYS A 264 62.11 -9.55 3.04
CA LYS A 264 62.31 -8.50 4.04
C LYS A 264 62.53 -9.02 5.48
N VAL A 265 61.94 -10.20 5.79
CA VAL A 265 62.20 -10.86 7.09
C VAL A 265 63.62 -11.44 7.11
N PHE A 266 64.12 -12.03 6.00
CA PHE A 266 65.51 -12.50 5.91
C PHE A 266 66.51 -11.35 6.00
N ASP A 267 66.16 -10.18 5.44
CA ASP A 267 66.96 -8.95 5.55
C ASP A 267 66.88 -8.29 6.94
N GLY A 268 66.04 -8.80 7.84
CA GLY A 268 65.86 -8.26 9.18
C GLY A 268 65.10 -6.94 9.28
N THR A 269 64.52 -6.45 8.18
CA THR A 269 63.79 -5.19 8.08
C THR A 269 62.29 -5.34 8.47
N LEU A 270 61.74 -6.54 8.43
CA LEU A 270 60.36 -6.83 8.78
C LEU A 270 60.31 -8.04 9.75
N GLN A 271 59.26 -8.10 10.59
CA GLN A 271 59.01 -9.25 11.46
C GLN A 271 57.89 -10.14 10.89
N VAL A 272 57.88 -11.43 11.25
CA VAL A 272 56.91 -12.42 10.75
C VAL A 272 55.45 -12.06 11.11
N GLY A 273 55.23 -11.53 12.32
CA GLY A 273 53.90 -11.12 12.75
C GLY A 273 53.32 -9.98 11.92
N ALA A 274 54.18 -9.07 11.40
CA ALA A 274 53.75 -8.03 10.47
C ALA A 274 53.19 -8.57 9.16
N ILE A 275 53.73 -9.67 8.61
CA ILE A 275 53.21 -10.34 7.42
C ILE A 275 51.80 -10.89 7.73
N LEU A 276 51.63 -11.56 8.86
CA LEU A 276 50.33 -12.16 9.25
C LEU A 276 49.28 -11.08 9.52
N ALA A 277 49.68 -9.97 10.18
CA ALA A 277 48.79 -8.83 10.37
C ALA A 277 48.36 -8.19 9.04
N PHE A 278 49.29 -8.03 8.10
CA PHE A 278 48.99 -7.52 6.77
C PHE A 278 48.01 -8.39 6.01
N ILE A 279 48.14 -9.71 6.03
CA ILE A 279 47.19 -10.65 5.41
C ILE A 279 45.78 -10.50 6.04
N ASN A 280 45.70 -10.32 7.36
CA ASN A 280 44.42 -10.06 8.02
C ASN A 280 43.79 -8.73 7.58
N TYR A 281 44.60 -7.65 7.52
CA TYR A 281 44.11 -6.35 7.03
C TYR A 281 43.67 -6.40 5.57
N LEU A 282 44.34 -7.19 4.73
CA LEU A 282 43.92 -7.41 3.33
C LEU A 282 42.55 -8.03 3.23
N ASN A 283 42.25 -9.04 4.09
CA ASN A 283 40.93 -9.62 4.20
C ASN A 283 39.87 -8.63 4.73
N ILE A 284 40.21 -7.82 5.74
CA ILE A 284 39.30 -6.78 6.27
C ILE A 284 38.97 -5.76 5.17
N ILE A 285 39.96 -5.30 4.40
CA ILE A 285 39.77 -4.40 3.25
C ILE A 285 38.79 -5.00 2.23
N LEU A 286 38.99 -6.28 1.87
CA LEU A 286 38.10 -6.97 0.95
C LEU A 286 36.66 -6.99 1.46
N MET A 287 36.46 -7.46 2.68
CA MET A 287 35.12 -7.55 3.30
C MET A 287 34.44 -6.18 3.42
N SER A 288 35.22 -5.13 3.70
CA SER A 288 34.72 -3.76 3.79
C SER A 288 34.21 -3.26 2.42
N LEU A 289 34.96 -3.50 1.34
CA LEU A 289 34.55 -3.14 -0.03
C LEU A 289 33.27 -3.86 -0.47
N MET A 290 33.15 -5.15 -0.16
CA MET A 290 31.93 -5.91 -0.43
C MET A 290 30.73 -5.35 0.34
N SER A 291 30.91 -5.03 1.61
CA SER A 291 29.86 -4.46 2.46
C SER A 291 29.37 -3.10 1.94
N ILE A 292 30.29 -2.23 1.55
CA ILE A 292 29.98 -0.92 0.95
C ILE A 292 29.13 -1.11 -0.31
N SER A 293 29.52 -2.05 -1.19
CA SER A 293 28.78 -2.32 -2.45
C SER A 293 27.34 -2.78 -2.20
N MET A 294 27.10 -3.62 -1.18
CA MET A 294 25.76 -4.08 -0.80
C MET A 294 24.86 -2.93 -0.31
N VAL A 295 25.43 -2.00 0.46
CA VAL A 295 24.68 -0.84 0.96
C VAL A 295 24.24 0.06 -0.16
N PHE A 296 25.12 0.36 -1.14
CA PHE A 296 24.75 1.17 -2.29
C PHE A 296 23.58 0.58 -3.08
N MET A 297 23.54 -0.75 -3.27
CA MET A 297 22.41 -1.42 -3.93
C MET A 297 21.12 -1.26 -3.16
N GLN A 298 21.17 -1.38 -1.84
CA GLN A 298 19.97 -1.26 -0.99
C GLN A 298 19.43 0.19 -0.95
N ILE A 299 20.33 1.16 -0.86
CA ILE A 299 19.96 2.59 -0.93
C ILE A 299 19.34 2.92 -2.29
N ALA A 300 19.94 2.41 -3.39
CA ALA A 300 19.42 2.62 -4.74
C ALA A 300 17.98 2.08 -4.91
N ARG A 301 17.66 0.96 -4.28
CA ARG A 301 16.27 0.40 -4.26
C ARG A 301 15.29 1.26 -3.46
N ALA A 302 15.76 1.94 -2.42
CA ALA A 302 14.92 2.78 -1.58
C ALA A 302 14.53 4.13 -2.24
N PHE A 303 15.27 4.62 -3.23
CA PHE A 303 14.97 5.89 -3.89
C PHE A 303 13.60 5.89 -4.60
N PRO A 304 13.25 4.92 -5.46
CA PRO A 304 11.92 4.86 -6.07
C PRO A 304 10.80 4.74 -5.04
N SER A 305 11.04 3.99 -3.96
CA SER A 305 10.08 3.85 -2.85
C SER A 305 9.85 5.18 -2.14
N ALA A 306 10.93 5.95 -1.89
CA ALA A 306 10.84 7.29 -1.31
C ALA A 306 10.11 8.27 -2.23
N ASP A 307 10.28 8.16 -3.55
CA ASP A 307 9.56 8.99 -4.51
C ASP A 307 8.05 8.71 -4.48
N ARG A 308 7.63 7.44 -4.41
CA ARG A 308 6.21 7.06 -4.28
C ARG A 308 5.60 7.50 -2.96
N VAL A 309 6.31 7.33 -1.84
CA VAL A 309 5.87 7.83 -0.52
C VAL A 309 5.69 9.35 -0.56
N GLN A 310 6.67 10.06 -1.12
CA GLN A 310 6.61 11.52 -1.23
C GLN A 310 5.48 11.99 -2.17
N GLN A 311 5.17 11.21 -3.21
CA GLN A 311 4.04 11.49 -4.09
C GLN A 311 2.73 11.47 -3.29
N VAL A 312 2.50 10.47 -2.45
CA VAL A 312 1.30 10.39 -1.59
C VAL A 312 1.25 11.57 -0.61
N LEU A 313 2.36 11.87 0.08
CA LEU A 313 2.40 12.97 1.06
C LEU A 313 2.17 14.35 0.44
N ASN A 314 2.60 14.56 -0.81
CA ASN A 314 2.47 15.83 -1.53
C ASN A 314 1.16 15.94 -2.33
N THR A 315 0.36 14.89 -2.44
CA THR A 315 -0.90 14.95 -3.18
C THR A 315 -1.84 15.93 -2.50
N GLU A 316 -2.30 16.89 -3.25
CA GLU A 316 -3.35 17.81 -2.80
C GLU A 316 -4.68 17.07 -2.73
N VAL A 317 -5.46 17.36 -1.71
CA VAL A 317 -6.80 16.79 -1.54
C VAL A 317 -7.77 17.67 -2.31
N ASP A 318 -8.39 17.10 -3.34
CA ASP A 318 -9.26 17.86 -4.25
C ASP A 318 -10.54 18.35 -3.55
N ILE A 319 -11.04 17.57 -2.58
CA ILE A 319 -12.27 17.86 -1.86
C ILE A 319 -11.94 18.21 -0.41
N THR A 320 -12.03 19.47 -0.08
CA THR A 320 -11.83 20.00 1.28
C THR A 320 -13.03 20.83 1.73
N THR A 321 -13.18 20.97 3.04
CA THR A 321 -14.14 21.93 3.61
C THR A 321 -13.58 23.35 3.47
N GLU A 322 -14.34 24.27 2.88
CA GLU A 322 -13.96 25.67 2.75
C GLU A 322 -13.91 26.36 4.13
N THR A 323 -13.08 27.39 4.26
CA THR A 323 -12.91 28.13 5.53
C THR A 323 -14.21 28.76 6.04
N ASN A 324 -15.13 29.10 5.14
CA ASN A 324 -16.44 29.69 5.43
C ASN A 324 -17.58 28.70 5.17
N ALA A 325 -17.35 27.42 5.33
CA ALA A 325 -18.33 26.39 5.05
C ALA A 325 -19.59 26.53 5.93
N VAL A 326 -20.74 26.34 5.30
CA VAL A 326 -22.04 26.41 5.97
C VAL A 326 -22.27 25.11 6.75
N ALA A 327 -22.56 25.24 8.05
CA ALA A 327 -22.85 24.13 8.94
C ALA A 327 -24.24 24.30 9.57
N PRO A 328 -25.35 24.06 8.83
CA PRO A 328 -26.69 24.24 9.35
C PRO A 328 -26.95 23.29 10.51
N LYS A 329 -27.81 23.69 11.45
CA LYS A 329 -28.21 22.85 12.59
C LYS A 329 -28.96 21.59 12.15
N ARG A 330 -29.69 21.67 11.05
CA ARG A 330 -30.46 20.58 10.44
C ARG A 330 -30.47 20.75 8.92
N ILE A 331 -30.26 19.67 8.22
CA ILE A 331 -30.48 19.54 6.79
C ILE A 331 -31.86 18.91 6.61
N GLU A 332 -32.72 19.52 5.79
CA GLU A 332 -34.10 19.07 5.61
C GLU A 332 -34.20 18.00 4.51
N GLY A 333 -33.35 18.09 3.49
CA GLY A 333 -33.20 17.06 2.48
C GLY A 333 -33.90 17.35 1.15
N GLN A 334 -34.18 18.61 0.82
CA GLN A 334 -34.51 18.99 -0.55
C GLN A 334 -33.26 18.88 -1.43
N ILE A 335 -33.36 18.35 -2.65
CA ILE A 335 -32.23 18.12 -3.55
C ILE A 335 -32.51 18.76 -4.89
N ASP A 336 -31.54 19.53 -5.42
CA ASP A 336 -31.63 20.15 -6.72
C ASP A 336 -30.34 19.86 -7.53
N PHE A 337 -30.49 19.29 -8.71
CA PHE A 337 -29.44 19.17 -9.72
C PHE A 337 -29.70 20.20 -10.81
N LYS A 338 -28.69 21.03 -11.13
CA LYS A 338 -28.81 22.11 -12.11
C LYS A 338 -27.71 22.00 -13.16
N ASN A 339 -28.05 21.55 -14.35
CA ASN A 339 -27.16 21.39 -15.51
C ASN A 339 -25.87 20.64 -15.17
N VAL A 340 -25.98 19.53 -14.41
CA VAL A 340 -24.84 18.79 -13.89
C VAL A 340 -24.24 17.92 -14.97
N SER A 341 -22.92 18.10 -15.22
CA SER A 341 -22.11 17.20 -16.04
C SER A 341 -20.91 16.73 -15.25
N TYR A 342 -20.56 15.45 -15.42
CA TYR A 342 -19.45 14.83 -14.71
C TYR A 342 -18.74 13.75 -15.53
N SER A 343 -17.40 13.69 -15.42
CA SER A 343 -16.53 12.68 -16.02
C SER A 343 -15.49 12.16 -15.00
N TYR A 344 -15.22 10.87 -14.98
CA TYR A 344 -14.13 10.29 -14.16
C TYR A 344 -12.72 10.56 -14.72
N THR A 345 -12.65 10.88 -16.00
CA THR A 345 -11.38 11.17 -16.69
C THR A 345 -11.47 12.52 -17.38
N LYS A 346 -10.41 13.32 -17.28
CA LYS A 346 -10.38 14.67 -17.90
C LYS A 346 -10.39 14.65 -19.45
N ASN A 347 -10.70 13.48 -20.07
CA ASN A 347 -10.70 13.29 -21.54
C ASN A 347 -12.03 13.56 -22.22
N ASN A 348 -12.92 14.35 -21.64
CA ASN A 348 -14.19 14.82 -22.22
C ASN A 348 -15.29 13.78 -22.51
N GLU A 349 -15.18 12.54 -22.05
CA GLU A 349 -16.31 11.62 -22.07
C GLU A 349 -17.13 11.78 -20.79
N TYR A 350 -18.18 12.59 -20.86
CA TYR A 350 -19.09 12.79 -19.74
C TYR A 350 -19.92 11.52 -19.47
N VAL A 351 -19.90 11.06 -18.22
CA VAL A 351 -20.75 9.98 -17.70
C VAL A 351 -22.14 10.52 -17.36
N LEU A 352 -22.23 11.77 -16.92
CA LEU A 352 -23.48 12.52 -16.75
C LEU A 352 -23.41 13.77 -17.61
N LYS A 353 -24.49 14.08 -18.34
CA LYS A 353 -24.55 15.17 -19.31
C LYS A 353 -25.78 16.02 -19.02
N ASN A 354 -25.55 17.25 -18.61
CA ASN A 354 -26.59 18.28 -18.43
C ASN A 354 -27.82 17.80 -17.63
N ILE A 355 -27.60 17.08 -16.53
CA ILE A 355 -28.65 16.53 -15.68
C ILE A 355 -29.29 17.65 -14.86
N SER A 356 -30.62 17.79 -14.95
CA SER A 356 -31.39 18.77 -14.17
C SER A 356 -32.67 18.13 -13.68
N PHE A 357 -32.89 18.14 -12.35
CA PHE A 357 -34.12 17.71 -11.68
C PHE A 357 -34.16 18.26 -10.27
N ASN A 358 -35.34 18.21 -9.65
CA ASN A 358 -35.51 18.53 -8.24
C ASN A 358 -36.23 17.39 -7.49
N ILE A 359 -35.93 17.27 -6.21
CA ILE A 359 -36.55 16.32 -5.28
C ILE A 359 -37.00 17.09 -4.05
N CYS A 360 -38.27 16.99 -3.72
CA CYS A 360 -38.81 17.62 -2.51
C CYS A 360 -38.39 16.89 -1.25
N LYS A 361 -38.38 17.60 -0.12
CA LYS A 361 -38.14 17.00 1.19
C LYS A 361 -39.11 15.84 1.47
N GLY A 362 -38.57 14.69 1.87
CA GLY A 362 -39.34 13.49 2.23
C GLY A 362 -39.89 12.73 1.03
N GLU A 363 -39.58 13.16 -0.19
CA GLU A 363 -40.01 12.49 -1.42
C GLU A 363 -39.17 11.21 -1.63
N LYS A 364 -39.83 10.18 -2.13
CA LYS A 364 -39.21 8.90 -2.48
C LYS A 364 -39.02 8.83 -3.99
N VAL A 365 -37.79 8.89 -4.45
CA VAL A 365 -37.44 8.91 -5.87
C VAL A 365 -36.76 7.63 -6.30
N GLY A 366 -37.35 6.98 -7.31
CA GLY A 366 -36.74 5.85 -8.02
C GLY A 366 -35.79 6.34 -9.11
N ILE A 367 -34.65 5.71 -9.29
CA ILE A 367 -33.73 5.98 -10.39
C ILE A 367 -33.50 4.68 -11.17
N ILE A 368 -33.85 4.67 -12.44
CA ILE A 368 -33.71 3.50 -13.32
C ILE A 368 -33.00 3.88 -14.63
N GLY A 369 -32.54 2.89 -15.36
CA GLY A 369 -31.87 3.04 -16.66
C GLY A 369 -30.94 1.89 -16.96
N SER A 370 -30.38 1.88 -18.16
CA SER A 370 -29.44 0.84 -18.64
C SER A 370 -28.16 0.76 -17.77
N THR A 371 -27.47 -0.38 -17.85
CA THR A 371 -26.15 -0.51 -17.20
C THR A 371 -25.18 0.50 -17.82
N GLY A 372 -24.49 1.27 -16.98
CA GLY A 372 -23.57 2.31 -17.46
C GLY A 372 -24.23 3.69 -17.68
N SER A 373 -25.54 3.85 -17.49
CA SER A 373 -26.25 5.15 -17.70
C SER A 373 -25.92 6.25 -16.67
N GLY A 374 -25.05 5.98 -15.68
CA GLY A 374 -24.60 7.02 -14.74
C GLY A 374 -25.32 7.03 -13.37
N LYS A 375 -26.27 6.12 -13.09
CA LYS A 375 -27.07 6.08 -11.84
C LYS A 375 -26.24 6.15 -10.56
N SER A 376 -25.28 5.24 -10.41
CA SER A 376 -24.39 5.21 -9.21
C SER A 376 -23.46 6.40 -9.17
N THR A 377 -23.13 7.01 -10.31
CA THR A 377 -22.34 8.24 -10.36
C THR A 377 -23.14 9.40 -9.80
N LEU A 378 -24.40 9.56 -10.21
CA LEU A 378 -25.31 10.56 -9.68
C LEU A 378 -25.43 10.46 -8.16
N ALA A 379 -25.63 9.25 -7.63
CA ALA A 379 -25.72 9.00 -6.19
C ALA A 379 -24.47 9.44 -5.41
N LYS A 380 -23.28 9.30 -5.99
CA LYS A 380 -22.00 9.65 -5.36
C LYS A 380 -21.72 11.15 -5.32
N LEU A 381 -22.39 11.95 -6.14
CA LEU A 381 -22.26 13.42 -6.14
C LEU A 381 -22.92 14.04 -4.92
N LEU A 382 -24.02 13.49 -4.40
CA LEU A 382 -24.76 14.02 -3.25
C LEU A 382 -23.93 14.08 -1.96
N PRO A 383 -23.25 13.00 -1.53
CA PRO A 383 -22.34 13.04 -0.37
C PRO A 383 -21.00 13.72 -0.70
N ARG A 384 -20.89 14.35 -1.87
CA ARG A 384 -19.67 14.99 -2.37
C ARG A 384 -18.46 14.05 -2.27
N LEU A 385 -18.62 12.80 -2.81
CA LEU A 385 -17.49 11.90 -3.00
C LEU A 385 -16.67 12.27 -4.23
N TYR A 386 -17.30 12.98 -5.16
CA TYR A 386 -16.73 13.63 -6.34
C TYR A 386 -17.36 15.00 -6.50
N ASP A 387 -16.64 15.95 -7.08
CA ASP A 387 -17.16 17.25 -7.46
C ASP A 387 -17.58 17.26 -8.93
N VAL A 388 -18.65 17.98 -9.27
CA VAL A 388 -19.14 18.09 -10.65
C VAL A 388 -18.19 18.92 -11.51
N ASP A 389 -18.07 18.58 -12.80
CA ASP A 389 -17.29 19.38 -13.76
C ASP A 389 -18.04 20.63 -14.21
N GLN A 390 -19.36 20.52 -14.41
CA GLN A 390 -20.23 21.63 -14.80
C GLN A 390 -21.54 21.57 -14.01
N GLY A 391 -22.18 22.73 -13.85
CA GLY A 391 -23.42 22.84 -13.09
C GLY A 391 -23.21 22.82 -11.59
N GLU A 392 -24.27 22.56 -10.85
CA GLU A 392 -24.25 22.50 -9.38
C GLU A 392 -25.24 21.49 -8.82
N VAL A 393 -24.86 20.88 -7.70
CA VAL A 393 -25.73 20.06 -6.86
C VAL A 393 -26.01 20.84 -5.59
N CYS A 394 -27.29 21.08 -5.29
CA CYS A 394 -27.70 21.80 -4.10
C CYS A 394 -28.52 20.89 -3.17
N ILE A 395 -28.36 21.09 -1.88
CA ILE A 395 -29.21 20.51 -0.83
C ILE A 395 -29.77 21.69 -0.03
N ASP A 396 -31.08 21.75 0.14
CA ASP A 396 -31.81 22.85 0.79
C ASP A 396 -31.42 24.23 0.21
N GLY A 397 -31.23 24.29 -1.13
CA GLY A 397 -30.83 25.50 -1.85
C GLY A 397 -29.37 25.91 -1.70
N ILE A 398 -28.56 25.20 -0.94
CA ILE A 398 -27.13 25.46 -0.73
C ILE A 398 -26.32 24.47 -1.56
N ASN A 399 -25.34 24.97 -2.35
CA ASN A 399 -24.43 24.10 -3.11
C ASN A 399 -23.65 23.18 -2.18
N VAL A 400 -23.54 21.88 -2.50
CA VAL A 400 -22.82 20.88 -1.70
C VAL A 400 -21.35 21.24 -1.46
N ARG A 401 -20.74 22.06 -2.32
CA ARG A 401 -19.37 22.57 -2.16
C ARG A 401 -19.23 23.54 -0.98
N ALA A 402 -20.28 24.27 -0.69
CA ALA A 402 -20.29 25.27 0.38
C ALA A 402 -20.58 24.67 1.78
N TYR A 403 -20.96 23.39 1.84
CA TYR A 403 -21.20 22.72 3.12
C TYR A 403 -19.92 22.32 3.84
N ASP A 404 -19.99 22.31 5.19
CA ASP A 404 -19.09 21.50 6.00
C ASP A 404 -19.29 20.02 5.66
N LEU A 405 -18.23 19.35 5.20
CA LEU A 405 -18.30 17.96 4.74
C LEU A 405 -18.76 16.97 5.81
N GLN A 406 -18.41 17.21 7.07
CA GLN A 406 -18.83 16.34 8.16
C GLN A 406 -20.33 16.45 8.39
N LYS A 407 -20.87 17.67 8.39
CA LYS A 407 -22.30 17.92 8.56
C LYS A 407 -23.11 17.41 7.37
N LEU A 408 -22.64 17.66 6.14
CA LEU A 408 -23.26 17.13 4.93
C LEU A 408 -23.37 15.62 4.98
N ARG A 409 -22.23 14.94 5.18
CA ARG A 409 -22.17 13.47 5.19
C ARG A 409 -22.85 12.85 6.41
N ALA A 410 -22.94 13.60 7.53
CA ALA A 410 -23.69 13.16 8.71
C ALA A 410 -25.19 13.11 8.46
N SER A 411 -25.73 13.94 7.56
CA SER A 411 -27.16 13.97 7.20
C SER A 411 -27.56 12.95 6.15
N ILE A 412 -26.58 12.29 5.50
CA ILE A 412 -26.81 11.36 4.40
C ILE A 412 -26.51 9.92 4.85
N GLY A 413 -27.48 9.03 4.70
CA GLY A 413 -27.30 7.58 4.77
C GLY A 413 -26.99 7.05 3.37
N PHE A 414 -25.83 6.44 3.16
CA PHE A 414 -25.43 5.92 1.85
C PHE A 414 -25.19 4.40 1.93
N VAL A 415 -25.95 3.65 1.15
CA VAL A 415 -25.82 2.19 1.02
C VAL A 415 -25.31 1.88 -0.40
N PRO A 416 -24.06 1.45 -0.53
CA PRO A 416 -23.48 1.16 -1.84
C PRO A 416 -24.02 -0.15 -2.43
N GLN A 417 -23.96 -0.30 -3.74
CA GLN A 417 -24.36 -1.49 -4.46
C GLN A 417 -23.71 -2.77 -3.91
N LYS A 418 -22.42 -2.72 -3.62
CA LYS A 418 -21.70 -3.82 -2.98
C LYS A 418 -21.57 -3.53 -1.49
N ALA A 419 -22.28 -4.30 -0.66
CA ALA A 419 -22.17 -4.18 0.79
C ALA A 419 -20.73 -4.44 1.27
N LEU A 420 -20.13 -3.45 1.91
CA LEU A 420 -18.83 -3.54 2.54
C LEU A 420 -19.01 -3.51 4.06
N LEU A 421 -18.64 -4.61 4.72
CA LEU A 421 -18.60 -4.72 6.17
C LEU A 421 -17.17 -4.93 6.63
N PHE A 422 -16.85 -4.34 7.78
CA PHE A 422 -15.54 -4.45 8.40
C PHE A 422 -15.48 -5.69 9.31
N SER A 423 -14.27 -6.21 9.50
CA SER A 423 -14.03 -7.22 10.53
C SER A 423 -14.30 -6.62 11.91
N GLY A 424 -14.90 -7.42 12.79
CA GLY A 424 -15.39 -6.97 14.10
C GLY A 424 -16.82 -7.47 14.33
N SER A 425 -17.50 -6.99 15.37
CA SER A 425 -18.87 -7.42 15.65
C SER A 425 -19.90 -6.78 14.69
N ILE A 426 -21.10 -7.35 14.62
CA ILE A 426 -22.22 -6.73 13.91
C ILE A 426 -22.55 -5.38 14.56
N GLU A 427 -22.55 -5.30 15.89
CA GLU A 427 -22.74 -4.04 16.61
C GLU A 427 -21.75 -2.96 16.19
N GLU A 428 -20.45 -3.27 16.17
CA GLU A 428 -19.43 -2.33 15.70
C GLU A 428 -19.70 -1.85 14.28
N ASN A 429 -20.12 -2.74 13.38
CA ASN A 429 -20.50 -2.37 12.02
C ASN A 429 -21.72 -1.44 11.96
N LEU A 430 -22.72 -1.63 12.82
CA LEU A 430 -23.88 -0.73 12.90
C LEU A 430 -23.49 0.64 13.48
N ARG A 431 -22.62 0.67 14.48
CA ARG A 431 -22.10 1.91 15.11
C ARG A 431 -21.24 2.76 14.17
N TYR A 432 -20.73 2.21 13.06
CA TYR A 432 -20.16 3.05 11.98
C TYR A 432 -21.17 4.08 11.43
N GLY A 433 -22.46 3.79 11.49
CA GLY A 433 -23.52 4.76 11.15
C GLY A 433 -23.61 5.90 12.16
N LYS A 434 -23.57 5.58 13.46
CA LYS A 434 -23.64 6.51 14.59
C LYS A 434 -22.91 5.88 15.79
N GLU A 435 -21.76 6.46 16.17
CA GLU A 435 -20.86 5.90 17.20
C GLU A 435 -21.54 5.79 18.58
N ASP A 436 -22.31 6.80 18.96
CA ASP A 436 -23.03 6.91 20.23
C ASP A 436 -24.48 6.35 20.19
N ALA A 437 -24.81 5.52 19.18
CA ALA A 437 -26.13 4.91 19.09
C ALA A 437 -26.44 4.04 20.31
N THR A 438 -27.66 4.16 20.84
CA THR A 438 -28.13 3.26 21.90
C THR A 438 -28.45 1.87 21.34
N ASN A 439 -28.50 0.86 22.19
CA ASN A 439 -28.86 -0.50 21.75
C ASN A 439 -30.28 -0.54 21.14
N ASP A 440 -31.21 0.24 21.68
CA ASP A 440 -32.57 0.37 21.13
C ASP A 440 -32.55 0.96 19.72
N GLU A 441 -31.70 1.98 19.46
CA GLU A 441 -31.53 2.56 18.13
C GLU A 441 -30.94 1.54 17.14
N LEU A 442 -29.99 0.71 17.58
CA LEU A 442 -29.43 -0.37 16.78
C LEU A 442 -30.49 -1.43 16.44
N GLU A 443 -31.30 -1.82 17.42
CA GLU A 443 -32.35 -2.83 17.23
C GLU A 443 -33.46 -2.33 16.29
N VAL A 444 -33.94 -1.09 16.47
CA VAL A 444 -34.91 -0.46 15.56
C VAL A 444 -34.37 -0.44 14.12
N ALA A 445 -33.15 0.01 13.93
CA ALA A 445 -32.56 0.07 12.59
C ALA A 445 -32.33 -1.33 11.97
N ALA A 446 -31.92 -2.31 12.77
CA ALA A 446 -31.76 -3.68 12.32
C ALA A 446 -33.13 -4.32 11.99
N SER A 447 -34.18 -4.03 12.76
CA SER A 447 -35.53 -4.46 12.47
C SER A 447 -36.07 -3.87 11.20
N SER A 448 -35.91 -2.55 11.00
CA SER A 448 -36.34 -1.84 9.78
C SER A 448 -35.61 -2.34 8.52
N ALA A 449 -34.37 -2.82 8.67
CA ALA A 449 -33.61 -3.45 7.60
C ALA A 449 -33.85 -4.98 7.47
N CYS A 450 -34.81 -5.55 8.21
CA CYS A 450 -35.05 -6.99 8.30
C CYS A 450 -33.81 -7.81 8.69
N ALA A 451 -32.87 -7.21 9.44
CA ALA A 451 -31.64 -7.87 9.86
C ALA A 451 -31.80 -8.63 11.19
N THR A 452 -32.66 -8.19 12.10
CA THR A 452 -32.86 -8.77 13.45
C THR A 452 -33.18 -10.27 13.38
N GLU A 453 -33.99 -10.70 12.40
CA GLU A 453 -34.38 -12.10 12.27
C GLU A 453 -33.21 -13.06 12.13
N PHE A 454 -32.19 -12.71 11.32
CA PHE A 454 -31.03 -13.57 11.18
C PHE A 454 -29.97 -13.28 12.25
N ILE A 455 -29.84 -12.03 12.73
CA ILE A 455 -28.88 -11.67 13.78
C ILE A 455 -29.16 -12.49 15.04
N ASN A 456 -30.45 -12.58 15.45
CA ASN A 456 -30.85 -13.34 16.63
C ASN A 456 -30.68 -14.87 16.49
N LYS A 457 -30.46 -15.38 15.28
CA LYS A 457 -30.13 -16.79 15.01
C LYS A 457 -28.64 -17.09 15.05
N LEU A 458 -27.79 -16.05 15.05
CA LEU A 458 -26.35 -16.22 15.16
C LEU A 458 -25.94 -16.43 16.63
N GLU A 459 -24.88 -17.21 16.81
CA GLU A 459 -24.20 -17.33 18.09
C GLU A 459 -23.70 -15.93 18.49
N ASP A 460 -23.96 -15.48 19.72
CA ASP A 460 -23.66 -14.13 20.23
C ASP A 460 -24.44 -12.96 19.59
N SER A 461 -25.44 -13.20 18.71
CA SER A 461 -26.34 -12.16 18.17
C SER A 461 -25.57 -10.94 17.62
N TYR A 462 -25.77 -9.74 18.19
CA TYR A 462 -25.09 -8.51 17.76
C TYR A 462 -23.56 -8.53 17.99
N GLN A 463 -23.06 -9.38 18.89
CA GLN A 463 -21.62 -9.56 19.14
C GLN A 463 -20.98 -10.57 18.20
N TYR A 464 -21.76 -11.20 17.30
CA TYR A 464 -21.24 -12.14 16.32
C TYR A 464 -20.13 -11.51 15.48
N HIS A 465 -18.94 -12.15 15.47
CA HIS A 465 -17.75 -11.61 14.84
C HIS A 465 -17.74 -11.86 13.33
N LEU A 466 -17.66 -10.77 12.57
CA LEU A 466 -17.54 -10.78 11.12
C LEU A 466 -16.06 -10.93 10.71
N THR A 467 -15.80 -11.86 9.81
CA THR A 467 -14.47 -12.01 9.18
C THR A 467 -14.21 -10.89 8.17
N GLN A 468 -12.98 -10.78 7.67
CA GLN A 468 -12.62 -9.78 6.65
C GLN A 468 -13.57 -9.85 5.44
N GLY A 469 -14.24 -8.73 5.13
CA GLY A 469 -15.26 -8.65 4.09
C GLY A 469 -16.53 -9.44 4.42
N ALA A 470 -16.72 -9.82 5.71
CA ALA A 470 -17.86 -10.56 6.22
C ALA A 470 -18.18 -11.83 5.41
N THR A 471 -17.14 -12.60 5.03
CA THR A 471 -17.30 -13.81 4.19
C THR A 471 -18.17 -14.89 4.86
N ASN A 472 -18.39 -14.79 6.15
CA ASN A 472 -19.27 -15.64 6.97
C ASN A 472 -20.73 -15.21 6.96
N LEU A 473 -21.13 -14.19 6.18
CA LEU A 473 -22.51 -13.82 5.93
C LEU A 473 -22.89 -14.02 4.45
N SER A 474 -24.16 -14.33 4.18
CA SER A 474 -24.70 -14.34 2.82
C SER A 474 -24.77 -12.92 2.22
N GLY A 475 -24.87 -12.79 0.89
CA GLY A 475 -24.99 -11.50 0.23
C GLY A 475 -26.15 -10.65 0.73
N GLY A 476 -27.33 -11.25 0.87
CA GLY A 476 -28.52 -10.57 1.41
C GLY A 476 -28.38 -10.17 2.88
N GLN A 477 -27.71 -10.98 3.71
CA GLN A 477 -27.42 -10.61 5.10
C GLN A 477 -26.47 -9.41 5.18
N LYS A 478 -25.38 -9.39 4.40
CA LYS A 478 -24.49 -8.24 4.31
C LYS A 478 -25.23 -6.97 3.91
N GLN A 479 -26.12 -7.09 2.94
CA GLN A 479 -26.88 -5.96 2.43
C GLN A 479 -27.81 -5.40 3.51
N ARG A 480 -28.54 -6.27 4.22
CA ARG A 480 -29.42 -5.87 5.33
C ARG A 480 -28.65 -5.19 6.46
N VAL A 481 -27.45 -5.68 6.84
CA VAL A 481 -26.60 -4.99 7.83
C VAL A 481 -26.13 -3.63 7.29
N SER A 482 -25.80 -3.54 6.00
CA SER A 482 -25.39 -2.27 5.38
C SER A 482 -26.53 -1.24 5.36
N ILE A 483 -27.78 -1.69 5.10
CA ILE A 483 -28.98 -0.85 5.19
C ILE A 483 -29.21 -0.42 6.64
N ALA A 484 -29.18 -1.35 7.60
CA ALA A 484 -29.32 -1.04 9.01
C ALA A 484 -28.31 0.01 9.48
N ARG A 485 -27.04 -0.11 9.09
CA ARG A 485 -25.97 0.87 9.37
C ARG A 485 -26.31 2.28 8.88
N ALA A 486 -26.92 2.39 7.70
CA ALA A 486 -27.33 3.69 7.18
C ALA A 486 -28.54 4.25 7.96
N LEU A 487 -29.48 3.37 8.37
CA LEU A 487 -30.70 3.74 9.10
C LEU A 487 -30.46 4.13 10.56
N VAL A 488 -29.46 3.55 11.24
CA VAL A 488 -29.05 3.94 12.61
C VAL A 488 -28.80 5.43 12.72
N ARG A 489 -28.32 6.05 11.66
CA ARG A 489 -28.01 7.48 11.59
C ARG A 489 -29.25 8.39 11.61
N LYS A 490 -30.44 7.86 11.31
CA LYS A 490 -31.69 8.62 11.09
C LYS A 490 -31.45 9.78 10.09
N PRO A 491 -30.99 9.48 8.89
CA PRO A 491 -30.54 10.50 7.94
C PRO A 491 -31.69 11.33 7.40
N SER A 492 -31.42 12.59 6.99
CA SER A 492 -32.37 13.41 6.24
C SER A 492 -32.50 12.96 4.79
N ILE A 493 -31.42 12.42 4.23
CA ILE A 493 -31.35 11.87 2.87
C ILE A 493 -30.83 10.44 2.95
N LEU A 494 -31.56 9.50 2.37
CA LEU A 494 -31.16 8.09 2.27
C LEU A 494 -30.92 7.72 0.80
N ILE A 495 -29.75 7.21 0.51
CA ILE A 495 -29.37 6.76 -0.84
C ILE A 495 -29.16 5.24 -0.80
N LEU A 496 -29.94 4.52 -1.58
CA LEU A 496 -29.88 3.07 -1.72
C LEU A 496 -29.46 2.74 -3.17
N ASP A 497 -28.14 2.46 -3.36
CA ASP A 497 -27.59 2.18 -4.70
C ASP A 497 -27.68 0.67 -4.99
N ASP A 498 -28.73 0.25 -5.72
CA ASP A 498 -29.06 -1.14 -6.10
C ASP A 498 -28.95 -2.14 -4.92
N SER A 499 -29.24 -1.62 -3.72
CA SER A 499 -28.93 -2.30 -2.46
C SER A 499 -29.96 -3.34 -2.04
N THR A 500 -31.10 -3.43 -2.74
CA THR A 500 -32.15 -4.42 -2.48
C THR A 500 -32.09 -5.61 -3.44
N SER A 501 -31.27 -5.56 -4.50
CA SER A 501 -31.20 -6.60 -5.53
C SER A 501 -30.78 -7.98 -5.01
N ALA A 502 -30.02 -8.04 -3.92
CA ALA A 502 -29.58 -9.28 -3.26
C ALA A 502 -30.50 -9.70 -2.10
N VAL A 503 -31.55 -8.94 -1.82
CA VAL A 503 -32.52 -9.20 -0.75
C VAL A 503 -33.73 -9.92 -1.34
N ASP A 504 -34.37 -10.82 -0.59
CA ASP A 504 -35.59 -11.49 -1.03
C ASP A 504 -36.78 -10.52 -1.08
N ALA A 505 -37.76 -10.81 -1.96
CA ALA A 505 -38.89 -9.91 -2.22
C ALA A 505 -39.72 -9.57 -0.97
N LYS A 506 -39.83 -10.48 0.00
CA LYS A 506 -40.55 -10.24 1.26
C LYS A 506 -39.78 -9.24 2.13
N SER A 507 -38.49 -9.44 2.30
CA SER A 507 -37.64 -8.53 3.06
C SER A 507 -37.56 -7.15 2.38
N GLU A 508 -37.50 -7.09 1.05
CA GLU A 508 -37.53 -5.83 0.29
C GLU A 508 -38.82 -5.06 0.55
N SER A 509 -39.99 -5.72 0.46
CA SER A 509 -41.31 -5.11 0.76
C SER A 509 -41.38 -4.58 2.18
N ASN A 510 -40.86 -5.35 3.17
CA ASN A 510 -40.84 -4.93 4.58
C ASN A 510 -39.93 -3.72 4.78
N ILE A 511 -38.73 -3.69 4.18
CA ILE A 511 -37.83 -2.54 4.22
C ILE A 511 -38.52 -1.30 3.64
N GLN A 512 -39.18 -1.43 2.48
CA GLN A 512 -39.94 -0.35 1.85
C GLN A 512 -41.05 0.17 2.76
N SER A 513 -41.77 -0.73 3.44
CA SER A 513 -42.80 -0.37 4.41
C SER A 513 -42.22 0.38 5.62
N ALA A 514 -41.11 -0.11 6.19
CA ALA A 514 -40.41 0.55 7.31
C ALA A 514 -39.93 1.97 6.92
N LEU A 515 -39.41 2.14 5.69
CA LEU A 515 -39.01 3.46 5.19
C LEU A 515 -40.20 4.44 5.09
N ARG A 516 -41.42 3.95 4.80
CA ARG A 516 -42.64 4.78 4.75
C ARG A 516 -43.18 5.15 6.11
N THR A 517 -43.01 4.30 7.09
CA THR A 517 -43.63 4.45 8.43
C THR A 517 -42.66 5.07 9.45
N GLU A 518 -41.52 4.44 9.68
CA GLU A 518 -40.55 4.81 10.71
C GLU A 518 -39.61 5.94 10.29
N TYR A 519 -39.29 6.02 8.99
CA TYR A 519 -38.41 7.05 8.41
C TYR A 519 -39.18 8.08 7.56
N LYS A 520 -40.45 8.31 7.93
CA LYS A 520 -41.30 9.33 7.29
C LYS A 520 -40.63 10.70 7.37
N GLY A 521 -40.47 11.35 6.20
CA GLY A 521 -39.81 12.65 6.07
C GLY A 521 -38.32 12.56 5.71
N THR A 522 -37.75 11.36 5.59
CA THR A 522 -36.43 11.14 4.98
C THR A 522 -36.58 11.14 3.45
N THR A 523 -35.86 12.02 2.77
CA THR A 523 -35.79 12.01 1.30
C THR A 523 -35.03 10.76 0.85
N THR A 524 -35.66 9.90 0.06
CA THR A 524 -35.07 8.60 -0.30
C THR A 524 -34.81 8.51 -1.79
N LEU A 525 -33.56 8.27 -2.18
CA LEU A 525 -33.15 7.93 -3.54
C LEU A 525 -32.92 6.44 -3.63
N LEU A 526 -33.75 5.76 -4.41
CA LEU A 526 -33.68 4.33 -4.63
C LEU A 526 -33.23 4.05 -6.07
N ILE A 527 -31.96 3.74 -6.24
CA ILE A 527 -31.43 3.26 -7.52
C ILE A 527 -31.76 1.78 -7.61
N ALA A 528 -32.45 1.39 -8.66
CA ALA A 528 -32.84 0.02 -8.86
C ALA A 528 -32.62 -0.43 -10.31
N SER A 529 -32.34 -1.72 -10.46
CA SER A 529 -32.30 -2.39 -11.77
C SER A 529 -33.68 -2.96 -12.15
N LYS A 530 -34.62 -3.06 -11.17
CA LYS A 530 -35.96 -3.60 -11.37
C LYS A 530 -37.01 -2.52 -11.14
N ILE A 531 -38.00 -2.46 -12.06
CA ILE A 531 -39.13 -1.55 -11.94
C ILE A 531 -39.96 -1.87 -10.69
N SER A 532 -40.13 -3.15 -10.35
CA SER A 532 -40.89 -3.57 -9.16
C SER A 532 -40.40 -2.96 -7.85
N SER A 533 -39.13 -2.59 -7.76
CA SER A 533 -38.55 -1.94 -6.57
C SER A 533 -38.89 -0.45 -6.44
N ILE A 534 -39.25 0.20 -7.57
CA ILE A 534 -39.47 1.66 -7.65
C ILE A 534 -40.88 2.04 -8.13
N ILE A 535 -41.72 1.06 -8.44
CA ILE A 535 -43.07 1.30 -8.99
C ILE A 535 -43.93 2.19 -8.11
N ASP A 536 -43.75 2.06 -6.79
CA ASP A 536 -44.44 2.87 -5.78
C ASP A 536 -43.67 4.14 -5.35
N ALA A 537 -42.65 4.57 -6.10
CA ALA A 537 -41.96 5.83 -5.82
C ALA A 537 -42.86 7.02 -6.19
N ASP A 538 -42.73 8.13 -5.45
CA ASP A 538 -43.47 9.36 -5.72
C ASP A 538 -43.06 9.96 -7.09
N LYS A 539 -41.81 9.74 -7.47
CA LYS A 539 -41.20 10.15 -8.72
C LYS A 539 -40.18 9.11 -9.19
N ILE A 540 -40.06 8.92 -10.49
CA ILE A 540 -39.05 8.05 -11.13
C ILE A 540 -38.26 8.87 -12.13
N LEU A 541 -36.93 8.82 -12.01
CA LEU A 541 -35.98 9.39 -12.95
C LEU A 541 -35.42 8.29 -13.85
N VAL A 542 -35.54 8.48 -15.16
CA VAL A 542 -35.03 7.53 -16.17
C VAL A 542 -33.76 8.09 -16.78
N LEU A 543 -32.65 7.36 -16.59
CA LEU A 543 -31.34 7.74 -17.13
C LEU A 543 -30.98 6.84 -18.29
N ASP A 544 -30.61 7.44 -19.43
CA ASP A 544 -30.04 6.73 -20.56
C ASP A 544 -28.83 7.47 -21.13
N ASN A 545 -27.73 6.75 -21.41
CA ASN A 545 -26.48 7.28 -21.96
C ASN A 545 -25.93 8.55 -21.27
N GLY A 546 -26.19 8.69 -19.97
CA GLY A 546 -25.75 9.82 -19.15
C GLY A 546 -26.68 11.02 -19.16
N GLU A 547 -27.84 10.91 -19.79
CA GLU A 547 -28.87 11.95 -19.89
C GLU A 547 -30.15 11.55 -19.13
N LEU A 548 -30.90 12.54 -18.63
CA LEU A 548 -32.21 12.31 -18.04
C LEU A 548 -33.25 12.33 -19.16
N VAL A 549 -33.82 11.16 -19.44
CA VAL A 549 -34.79 10.99 -20.56
C VAL A 549 -36.24 10.87 -20.10
N GLY A 550 -36.48 10.73 -18.80
CA GLY A 550 -37.83 10.70 -18.22
C GLY A 550 -37.82 11.13 -16.75
N ASP A 551 -38.85 11.88 -16.34
CA ASP A 551 -39.11 12.36 -14.97
C ASP A 551 -40.61 12.38 -14.75
N GLY A 552 -41.15 11.50 -13.91
CA GLY A 552 -42.57 11.41 -13.61
C GLY A 552 -42.93 10.18 -12.77
N THR A 553 -44.22 9.93 -12.61
CA THR A 553 -44.76 8.72 -11.96
C THR A 553 -44.64 7.49 -12.88
N HIS A 554 -44.85 6.29 -12.33
CA HIS A 554 -44.88 5.06 -13.10
C HIS A 554 -45.87 5.14 -14.29
N GLU A 555 -47.08 5.63 -14.05
CA GLU A 555 -48.13 5.73 -15.07
C GLU A 555 -47.76 6.74 -16.17
N GLU A 556 -47.28 7.93 -15.79
CA GLU A 556 -46.84 8.96 -16.75
C GLU A 556 -45.68 8.49 -17.63
N LEU A 557 -44.72 7.77 -17.06
CA LEU A 557 -43.56 7.25 -17.79
C LEU A 557 -43.92 6.10 -18.73
N LEU A 558 -44.94 5.29 -18.38
CA LEU A 558 -45.46 4.28 -19.28
C LEU A 558 -46.12 4.90 -20.51
N GLU A 559 -46.65 6.13 -20.43
CA GLU A 559 -47.27 6.82 -21.54
C GLU A 559 -46.26 7.66 -22.37
N GLN A 560 -45.26 8.26 -21.68
CA GLN A 560 -44.47 9.34 -22.30
C GLN A 560 -42.99 8.99 -22.53
N CYS A 561 -42.45 7.93 -21.90
CA CYS A 561 -41.02 7.60 -21.96
C CYS A 561 -40.79 6.26 -22.63
N GLU A 562 -40.31 6.28 -23.87
CA GLU A 562 -40.02 5.09 -24.67
C GLU A 562 -38.99 4.17 -24.00
N VAL A 563 -37.92 4.74 -23.44
CA VAL A 563 -36.86 3.98 -22.71
C VAL A 563 -37.44 3.27 -21.48
N TYR A 564 -38.36 3.93 -20.75
CA TYR A 564 -39.01 3.29 -19.60
C TYR A 564 -39.93 2.14 -20.02
N GLN A 565 -40.69 2.32 -21.11
CA GLN A 565 -41.53 1.27 -21.68
C GLN A 565 -40.70 0.06 -22.10
N GLU A 566 -39.56 0.26 -22.79
CA GLU A 566 -38.65 -0.81 -23.15
C GLU A 566 -38.13 -1.60 -21.94
N ILE A 567 -37.71 -0.88 -20.88
CA ILE A 567 -37.27 -1.51 -19.64
C ILE A 567 -38.42 -2.30 -19.01
N TYR A 568 -39.64 -1.75 -18.98
CA TYR A 568 -40.84 -2.40 -18.41
C TYR A 568 -41.20 -3.67 -19.16
N LEU A 569 -41.24 -3.63 -20.48
CA LEU A 569 -41.51 -4.80 -21.36
C LEU A 569 -40.44 -5.88 -21.20
N SER A 570 -39.17 -5.49 -21.10
CA SER A 570 -38.06 -6.43 -20.90
C SER A 570 -38.13 -7.19 -19.57
N GLN A 571 -38.82 -6.62 -18.58
CA GLN A 571 -39.05 -7.23 -17.26
C GLN A 571 -40.38 -7.98 -17.14
N GLY A 572 -41.10 -8.21 -18.28
CA GLY A 572 -42.33 -8.98 -18.35
C GLY A 572 -43.59 -8.15 -18.08
N GLY A 573 -43.48 -6.84 -18.10
CA GLY A 573 -44.65 -5.95 -18.04
C GLY A 573 -45.48 -6.02 -19.35
N ASN A 574 -46.78 -5.76 -19.24
CA ASN A 574 -47.72 -5.73 -20.40
C ASN A 574 -48.24 -4.31 -20.58
N LEU A 575 -48.04 -3.73 -21.75
CA LEU A 575 -48.59 -2.42 -22.15
C LEU A 575 -50.08 -2.50 -22.59
N HIS A 576 -50.85 -3.46 -22.10
CA HIS A 576 -52.28 -3.48 -22.43
C HIS A 576 -53.00 -2.30 -21.80
N LYS A 577 -53.46 -1.39 -22.63
CA LYS A 577 -54.42 -0.35 -22.26
C LYS A 577 -55.65 -1.00 -21.62
N GLU A 578 -55.85 -0.84 -20.33
CA GLU A 578 -57.17 -0.94 -19.71
C GLU A 578 -57.99 0.27 -20.17
N GLY A 579 -58.58 0.15 -21.35
CA GLY A 579 -59.42 1.16 -21.99
C GLY A 579 -60.43 0.53 -22.92
N GLY A 580 -61.27 -0.32 -22.36
CA GLY A 580 -62.40 -0.90 -23.08
C GLY A 580 -63.51 -1.27 -22.12
N LYS A 581 -64.32 -0.29 -21.71
CA LYS A 581 -65.66 -0.60 -21.20
C LYS A 581 -66.40 -1.32 -22.32
N GLU A 582 -66.55 -2.64 -22.21
CA GLU A 582 -67.59 -3.35 -22.94
C GLU A 582 -68.94 -2.97 -22.34
N HIS A 583 -69.70 -2.17 -23.12
CA HIS A 583 -71.13 -2.15 -23.03
C HIS A 583 -71.66 -3.23 -23.96
N ALA A 584 -72.24 -4.31 -23.41
CA ALA A 584 -73.34 -5.05 -23.97
C ALA A 584 -74.05 -5.83 -22.89
#